data_6090c566a23ad2ed43c9e71a46f5e0a0
#
_entry.id   6090c566a23ad2ed43c9e71a46f5e0a0
#
_cell.length_a   1.000
_cell.length_b   1.000
_cell.length_c   1.000
_cell.angle_alpha   90.00
_cell.angle_beta   90.00
_cell.angle_gamma   90.00
#
_symmetry.space_group_name_H-M   'P 1'
#
loop_
_entity.id
_entity.type
_entity.pdbx_description
1 polymer ?
#
loop_
_entity_poly.entity_id
_entity_poly.type
_entity_poly.pdbx_seq_one_letter_code
_entity_poly.pdbx_strand_id
1 'polypeptide(L)'
;MIFLNRKDAGEKIAKHLEKFKNDNVIVLAVPRGGVEVAYDTIKRFNYEWDLIIPRKIGSPTNEEVAIGAVSVDGSYILNEYYVNMLNISNEYLEQEINKQINEIKRRLNQYRGIETPPDVKDKTVIVIDDGIATGFTLIAAIKSIKNLGASKIILAVPVGPKDIIEQFKNIVDEVICIYEPDDFHAVGAYYKDFSQVEDKEVFTLLNELRG
;
A
#
# COMPACT_ATOMS: atom_id res chain seq x y z
N MET A 1 14.41 16.41 2.14
CA MET A 1 14.17 16.28 0.67
C MET A 1 12.71 16.59 0.41
N ILE A 2 12.38 17.21 -0.73
CA ILE A 2 10.97 17.48 -1.10
C ILE A 2 10.80 17.02 -2.57
N PHE A 3 9.80 16.17 -2.80
CA PHE A 3 9.38 15.75 -4.15
C PHE A 3 8.52 16.85 -4.79
N LEU A 4 8.60 17.01 -6.11
CA LEU A 4 7.72 17.95 -6.82
C LEU A 4 6.26 17.51 -6.72
N ASN A 5 6.01 16.23 -7.02
CA ASN A 5 4.72 15.55 -6.96
C ASN A 5 4.94 14.03 -6.92
N ARG A 6 3.89 13.23 -6.99
CA ARG A 6 3.98 11.75 -7.00
C ARG A 6 4.67 11.19 -8.22
N LYS A 7 4.55 11.84 -9.37
CA LYS A 7 5.28 11.44 -10.59
C LYS A 7 6.80 11.58 -10.39
N ASP A 8 7.29 12.72 -9.90
CA ASP A 8 8.72 12.92 -9.57
C ASP A 8 9.23 11.88 -8.57
N ALA A 9 8.39 11.53 -7.59
CA ALA A 9 8.69 10.47 -6.63
C ALA A 9 8.78 9.10 -7.31
N GLY A 10 7.85 8.79 -8.21
CA GLY A 10 7.82 7.56 -9.01
C GLY A 10 9.05 7.39 -9.89
N GLU A 11 9.47 8.45 -10.59
CA GLU A 11 10.71 8.45 -11.39
C GLU A 11 11.96 8.13 -10.55
N LYS A 12 12.00 8.60 -9.30
CA LYS A 12 13.09 8.30 -8.37
C LYS A 12 13.03 6.87 -7.86
N ILE A 13 11.84 6.37 -7.49
CA ILE A 13 11.60 4.97 -7.10
C ILE A 13 12.03 4.01 -8.22
N ALA A 14 11.62 4.28 -9.46
CA ALA A 14 11.94 3.44 -10.61
C ALA A 14 13.45 3.20 -10.78
N LYS A 15 14.29 4.21 -10.52
CA LYS A 15 15.76 4.06 -10.60
C LYS A 15 16.31 3.02 -9.61
N HIS A 16 15.72 2.92 -8.42
CA HIS A 16 16.12 1.94 -7.40
C HIS A 16 15.58 0.53 -7.66
N LEU A 17 14.55 0.42 -8.51
CA LEU A 17 13.91 -0.84 -8.88
C LEU A 17 14.51 -1.49 -10.14
N GLU A 18 15.40 -0.81 -10.85
CA GLU A 18 16.04 -1.34 -12.08
C GLU A 18 16.77 -2.67 -11.86
N LYS A 19 17.30 -2.92 -10.67
CA LYS A 19 17.99 -4.17 -10.33
C LYS A 19 17.12 -5.42 -10.40
N PHE A 20 15.79 -5.27 -10.37
CA PHE A 20 14.82 -6.39 -10.46
C PHE A 20 14.30 -6.64 -11.87
N LYS A 21 14.79 -5.91 -12.88
CA LYS A 21 14.26 -5.97 -14.27
C LYS A 21 14.28 -7.34 -14.94
N ASN A 22 15.06 -8.27 -14.41
CA ASN A 22 15.17 -9.64 -14.92
C ASN A 22 14.46 -10.69 -14.05
N ASP A 23 13.83 -10.26 -12.96
CA ASP A 23 13.10 -11.14 -12.04
C ASP A 23 11.65 -11.34 -12.54
N ASN A 24 10.99 -12.39 -12.05
CA ASN A 24 9.56 -12.59 -12.25
C ASN A 24 8.78 -11.65 -11.30
N VAL A 25 8.61 -10.40 -11.71
CA VAL A 25 8.08 -9.30 -10.88
C VAL A 25 6.62 -9.04 -11.18
N ILE A 26 5.83 -8.84 -10.12
CA ILE A 26 4.55 -8.12 -10.15
C ILE A 26 4.62 -6.89 -9.25
N VAL A 27 4.20 -5.74 -9.78
CA VAL A 27 4.05 -4.50 -9.01
C VAL A 27 2.64 -4.43 -8.45
N LEU A 28 2.51 -4.28 -7.15
CA LEU A 28 1.24 -4.01 -6.49
C LEU A 28 1.19 -2.54 -6.04
N ALA A 29 0.39 -1.74 -6.73
CA ALA A 29 0.17 -0.35 -6.35
C ALA A 29 -0.93 -0.22 -5.30
N VAL A 30 -0.71 0.63 -4.28
CA VAL A 30 -1.73 0.95 -3.27
C VAL A 30 -2.53 2.17 -3.72
N PRO A 31 -3.80 2.04 -4.13
CA PRO A 31 -4.59 3.19 -4.55
C PRO A 31 -4.87 4.16 -3.37
N ARG A 32 -4.98 5.44 -3.61
CA ARG A 32 -4.95 6.09 -4.93
C ARG A 32 -3.57 6.58 -5.31
N GLY A 33 -2.83 7.23 -4.38
CA GLY A 33 -1.55 7.86 -4.63
C GLY A 33 -0.44 6.91 -5.08
N GLY A 34 -0.42 5.69 -4.56
CA GLY A 34 0.56 4.66 -4.95
C GLY A 34 0.48 4.26 -6.43
N VAL A 35 -0.69 4.41 -7.08
CA VAL A 35 -0.83 4.14 -8.53
C VAL A 35 -0.02 5.15 -9.34
N GLU A 36 -0.06 6.43 -8.97
CA GLU A 36 0.69 7.49 -9.63
C GLU A 36 2.20 7.30 -9.47
N VAL A 37 2.64 6.89 -8.26
CA VAL A 37 4.05 6.58 -7.99
C VAL A 37 4.52 5.32 -8.72
N ALA A 38 3.69 4.28 -8.83
CA ALA A 38 4.04 3.02 -9.48
C ALA A 38 4.11 3.13 -11.01
N TYR A 39 3.42 4.11 -11.60
CA TYR A 39 3.23 4.24 -13.04
C TYR A 39 4.55 4.18 -13.83
N ASP A 40 5.55 4.99 -13.48
CA ASP A 40 6.83 5.04 -14.20
C ASP A 40 7.61 3.72 -14.09
N THR A 41 7.56 3.06 -12.93
CA THR A 41 8.19 1.75 -12.74
C THR A 41 7.57 0.69 -13.66
N ILE A 42 6.23 0.64 -13.71
CA ILE A 42 5.49 -0.33 -14.52
C ILE A 42 5.78 -0.11 -16.00
N LYS A 43 5.64 1.13 -16.49
CA LYS A 43 5.87 1.48 -17.90
C LYS A 43 7.32 1.26 -18.32
N ARG A 44 8.28 1.67 -17.49
CA ARG A 44 9.71 1.62 -17.82
C ARG A 44 10.24 0.20 -17.96
N PHE A 45 9.79 -0.72 -17.09
CA PHE A 45 10.28 -2.08 -17.06
C PHE A 45 9.31 -3.10 -17.64
N ASN A 46 8.13 -2.64 -18.06
CA ASN A 46 7.03 -3.49 -18.56
C ASN A 46 6.69 -4.62 -17.58
N TYR A 47 6.63 -4.28 -16.28
CA TYR A 47 6.27 -5.24 -15.24
C TYR A 47 4.80 -5.60 -15.29
N GLU A 48 4.49 -6.85 -14.94
CA GLU A 48 3.14 -7.22 -14.54
C GLU A 48 2.72 -6.35 -13.35
N TRP A 49 1.45 -5.97 -13.28
CA TRP A 49 0.97 -5.10 -12.22
C TRP A 49 -0.46 -5.40 -11.82
N ASP A 50 -0.77 -5.06 -10.60
CA ASP A 50 -2.12 -5.12 -10.06
C ASP A 50 -2.28 -4.12 -8.89
N LEU A 51 -3.44 -4.11 -8.24
CA LEU A 51 -3.75 -3.28 -7.08
C LEU A 51 -3.82 -4.12 -5.81
N ILE A 52 -3.30 -3.57 -4.72
CA ILE A 52 -3.57 -4.06 -3.36
C ILE A 52 -4.26 -2.94 -2.57
N ILE A 53 -5.43 -3.23 -2.02
CA ILE A 53 -6.26 -2.22 -1.35
C ILE A 53 -6.46 -2.62 0.11
N PRO A 54 -5.55 -2.28 1.02
CA PRO A 54 -5.81 -2.43 2.45
C PRO A 54 -6.70 -1.31 2.96
N ARG A 55 -7.45 -1.59 4.03
CA ARG A 55 -8.30 -0.58 4.67
C ARG A 55 -8.11 -0.56 6.18
N LYS A 56 -8.19 0.63 6.75
CA LYS A 56 -8.20 0.83 8.21
C LYS A 56 -9.46 0.20 8.81
N ILE A 57 -9.32 -0.35 10.00
CA ILE A 57 -10.40 -0.75 10.90
C ILE A 57 -10.57 0.40 11.87
N GLY A 58 -11.71 1.11 11.83
CA GLY A 58 -12.00 2.25 12.70
C GLY A 58 -12.49 1.82 14.07
N SER A 59 -12.37 2.69 15.07
CA SER A 59 -12.94 2.44 16.40
C SER A 59 -14.45 2.71 16.40
N PRO A 60 -15.23 2.09 17.32
CA PRO A 60 -16.69 2.25 17.36
C PRO A 60 -17.14 3.67 17.73
N THR A 61 -16.31 4.43 18.42
CA THR A 61 -16.62 5.79 18.85
C THR A 61 -16.13 6.87 17.89
N ASN A 62 -15.14 6.55 17.05
CA ASN A 62 -14.60 7.47 16.04
C ASN A 62 -13.88 6.68 14.93
N GLU A 63 -14.51 6.58 13.76
CA GLU A 63 -13.98 5.84 12.61
C GLU A 63 -12.60 6.35 12.12
N GLU A 64 -12.25 7.61 12.42
CA GLU A 64 -10.93 8.18 12.08
C GLU A 64 -9.80 7.60 12.96
N VAL A 65 -10.13 7.09 14.14
CA VAL A 65 -9.17 6.42 15.02
C VAL A 65 -9.00 4.97 14.56
N ALA A 66 -7.91 4.71 13.85
CA ALA A 66 -7.60 3.38 13.37
C ALA A 66 -7.15 2.46 14.51
N ILE A 67 -7.89 1.38 14.72
CA ILE A 67 -7.55 0.30 15.67
C ILE A 67 -6.91 -0.90 14.99
N GLY A 68 -6.76 -0.86 13.67
CA GLY A 68 -6.15 -1.90 12.88
C GLY A 68 -6.27 -1.63 11.38
N ALA A 69 -5.97 -2.66 10.61
CA ALA A 69 -6.18 -2.67 9.16
C ALA A 69 -6.46 -4.10 8.67
N VAL A 70 -7.15 -4.21 7.52
CA VAL A 70 -7.52 -5.47 6.88
C VAL A 70 -7.22 -5.43 5.39
N SER A 71 -6.95 -6.58 4.79
CA SER A 71 -6.78 -6.78 3.35
C SER A 71 -7.87 -7.70 2.77
N VAL A 72 -7.88 -7.85 1.45
CA VAL A 72 -8.94 -8.52 0.68
C VAL A 72 -9.13 -10.01 1.01
N ASP A 73 -8.07 -10.70 1.40
CA ASP A 73 -8.08 -12.11 1.80
C ASP A 73 -8.56 -12.34 3.25
N GLY A 74 -8.92 -11.27 3.96
CA GLY A 74 -9.29 -11.30 5.37
C GLY A 74 -8.08 -11.20 6.34
N SER A 75 -6.87 -11.12 5.84
CA SER A 75 -5.69 -10.83 6.68
C SER A 75 -5.83 -9.47 7.34
N TYR A 76 -5.70 -9.44 8.66
CA TYR A 76 -5.79 -8.18 9.42
C TYR A 76 -4.68 -8.08 10.46
N ILE A 77 -4.47 -6.87 10.94
CA ILE A 77 -3.63 -6.52 12.09
C ILE A 77 -4.41 -5.58 13.00
N LEU A 78 -4.27 -5.76 14.29
CA LEU A 78 -4.90 -4.91 15.31
C LEU A 78 -3.83 -4.19 16.13
N ASN A 79 -4.14 -3.00 16.57
CA ASN A 79 -3.41 -2.30 17.61
C ASN A 79 -3.99 -2.74 18.97
N GLU A 80 -3.36 -3.74 19.56
CA GLU A 80 -3.80 -4.36 20.84
C GLU A 80 -3.94 -3.32 21.96
N TYR A 81 -3.11 -2.28 21.96
CA TYR A 81 -3.22 -1.22 22.97
C TYR A 81 -4.56 -0.49 22.86
N TYR A 82 -4.94 -0.06 21.64
CA TYR A 82 -6.23 0.64 21.44
C TYR A 82 -7.42 -0.31 21.60
N VAL A 83 -7.32 -1.54 21.15
CA VAL A 83 -8.38 -2.55 21.33
C VAL A 83 -8.69 -2.75 22.79
N ASN A 84 -7.66 -2.93 23.63
CA ASN A 84 -7.81 -3.11 25.07
C ASN A 84 -8.24 -1.82 25.77
N MET A 85 -7.62 -0.68 25.47
CA MET A 85 -7.92 0.61 26.10
C MET A 85 -9.37 1.05 25.85
N LEU A 86 -9.90 0.80 24.65
CA LEU A 86 -11.27 1.14 24.28
C LEU A 86 -12.28 0.03 24.57
N ASN A 87 -11.82 -1.09 25.15
CA ASN A 87 -12.62 -2.27 25.49
C ASN A 87 -13.51 -2.74 24.31
N ILE A 88 -12.89 -2.90 23.13
CA ILE A 88 -13.57 -3.23 21.89
C ILE A 88 -13.96 -4.70 21.87
N SER A 89 -15.25 -4.99 21.62
CA SER A 89 -15.75 -6.36 21.58
C SER A 89 -15.31 -7.10 20.30
N ASN A 90 -15.17 -8.41 20.39
CA ASN A 90 -14.90 -9.26 19.23
C ASN A 90 -16.01 -9.17 18.19
N GLU A 91 -17.26 -9.04 18.63
CA GLU A 91 -18.41 -8.88 17.72
C GLU A 91 -18.29 -7.61 16.85
N TYR A 92 -17.89 -6.49 17.45
CA TYR A 92 -17.63 -5.26 16.70
C TYR A 92 -16.49 -5.46 15.70
N LEU A 93 -15.37 -6.08 16.12
CA LEU A 93 -14.22 -6.34 15.25
C LEU A 93 -14.62 -7.17 14.03
N GLU A 94 -15.37 -8.26 14.23
CA GLU A 94 -15.84 -9.11 13.13
C GLU A 94 -16.74 -8.34 12.16
N GLN A 95 -17.66 -7.55 12.67
CA GLN A 95 -18.57 -6.75 11.85
C GLN A 95 -17.79 -5.70 11.04
N GLU A 96 -16.88 -4.95 11.67
CA GLU A 96 -16.13 -3.90 11.02
C GLU A 96 -15.12 -4.46 10.01
N ILE A 97 -14.44 -5.57 10.32
CA ILE A 97 -13.57 -6.28 9.38
C ILE A 97 -14.36 -6.70 8.13
N ASN A 98 -15.51 -7.32 8.30
CA ASN A 98 -16.35 -7.74 7.17
C ASN A 98 -16.86 -6.54 6.33
N LYS A 99 -17.26 -5.44 6.98
CA LYS A 99 -17.62 -4.19 6.32
C LYS A 99 -16.47 -3.68 5.45
N GLN A 100 -15.23 -3.65 5.99
CA GLN A 100 -14.07 -3.17 5.25
C GLN A 100 -13.67 -4.13 4.10
N ILE A 101 -13.77 -5.44 4.28
CA ILE A 101 -13.53 -6.42 3.20
C ILE A 101 -14.52 -6.20 2.04
N ASN A 102 -15.78 -5.96 2.33
CA ASN A 102 -16.78 -5.69 1.29
C ASN A 102 -16.46 -4.38 0.53
N GLU A 103 -16.00 -3.36 1.24
CA GLU A 103 -15.57 -2.11 0.61
C GLU A 103 -14.29 -2.30 -0.23
N ILE A 104 -13.35 -3.13 0.20
CA ILE A 104 -12.17 -3.51 -0.59
C ILE A 104 -12.61 -4.19 -1.89
N LYS A 105 -13.49 -5.18 -1.82
CA LYS A 105 -14.04 -5.89 -2.99
C LYS A 105 -14.73 -4.93 -3.94
N ARG A 106 -15.58 -4.04 -3.41
CA ARG A 106 -16.26 -3.02 -4.21
C ARG A 106 -15.26 -2.15 -4.99
N ARG A 107 -14.18 -1.70 -4.34
CA ARG A 107 -13.12 -0.89 -4.99
C ARG A 107 -12.32 -1.69 -6.00
N LEU A 108 -11.97 -2.93 -5.69
CA LEU A 108 -11.31 -3.82 -6.66
C LEU A 108 -12.17 -4.02 -7.90
N ASN A 109 -13.46 -4.29 -7.72
CA ASN A 109 -14.39 -4.39 -8.84
C ASN A 109 -14.47 -3.10 -9.64
N GLN A 110 -14.53 -1.95 -8.97
CA GLN A 110 -14.56 -0.64 -9.61
C GLN A 110 -13.32 -0.39 -10.48
N TYR A 111 -12.10 -0.68 -9.99
CA TYR A 111 -10.85 -0.41 -10.70
C TYR A 111 -10.43 -1.50 -11.68
N ARG A 112 -10.75 -2.77 -11.39
CA ARG A 112 -10.26 -3.94 -12.11
C ARG A 112 -11.35 -4.73 -12.84
N GLY A 113 -12.61 -4.56 -12.45
CA GLY A 113 -13.74 -5.38 -12.92
C GLY A 113 -13.83 -6.76 -12.25
N ILE A 114 -12.96 -7.07 -11.28
CA ILE A 114 -12.95 -8.32 -10.50
C ILE A 114 -12.64 -8.04 -9.03
N GLU A 115 -13.14 -8.91 -8.14
CA GLU A 115 -13.04 -8.76 -6.69
C GLU A 115 -11.97 -9.67 -6.06
N THR A 116 -11.39 -10.59 -6.84
CA THR A 116 -10.39 -11.55 -6.36
C THR A 116 -9.08 -10.86 -5.95
N PRO A 117 -8.33 -11.40 -4.99
CA PRO A 117 -6.99 -10.95 -4.70
C PRO A 117 -6.08 -10.99 -5.95
N PRO A 118 -4.98 -10.19 -5.97
CA PRO A 118 -3.98 -10.28 -7.03
C PRO A 118 -3.29 -11.66 -7.03
N ASP A 119 -2.94 -12.15 -8.21
CA ASP A 119 -2.15 -13.38 -8.35
C ASP A 119 -0.65 -13.08 -8.14
N VAL A 120 -0.18 -13.40 -6.95
CA VAL A 120 1.22 -13.15 -6.51
C VAL A 120 2.00 -14.43 -6.25
N LYS A 121 1.38 -15.60 -6.47
CA LYS A 121 2.00 -16.87 -6.12
C LYS A 121 3.32 -17.07 -6.87
N ASP A 122 4.37 -17.44 -6.13
CA ASP A 122 5.72 -17.71 -6.62
C ASP A 122 6.39 -16.51 -7.36
N LYS A 123 5.86 -15.28 -7.20
CA LYS A 123 6.42 -14.05 -7.80
C LYS A 123 7.22 -13.22 -6.80
N THR A 124 8.12 -12.40 -7.33
CA THR A 124 8.69 -11.26 -6.60
C THR A 124 7.68 -10.12 -6.64
N VAL A 125 7.16 -9.72 -5.49
CA VAL A 125 6.15 -8.67 -5.36
C VAL A 125 6.81 -7.36 -4.95
N ILE A 126 6.60 -6.31 -5.73
CA ILE A 126 7.01 -4.94 -5.37
C ILE A 126 5.77 -4.16 -4.98
N VAL A 127 5.62 -3.84 -3.70
CA VAL A 127 4.53 -3.00 -3.18
C VAL A 127 4.94 -1.55 -3.25
N ILE A 128 4.14 -0.70 -3.91
CA ILE A 128 4.42 0.73 -4.07
C ILE A 128 3.28 1.56 -3.49
N ASP A 129 3.64 2.54 -2.64
CA ASP A 129 2.73 3.55 -2.11
C ASP A 129 3.38 4.95 -2.20
N ASP A 130 2.61 6.03 -2.00
CA ASP A 130 3.11 7.41 -2.06
C ASP A 130 3.83 7.86 -0.78
N GLY A 131 3.82 7.05 0.26
CA GLY A 131 4.56 7.22 1.50
C GLY A 131 3.96 6.42 2.65
N ILE A 132 4.72 6.31 3.72
CA ILE A 132 4.29 5.64 4.93
C ILE A 132 4.14 6.65 6.06
N ALA A 133 3.03 6.58 6.81
CA ALA A 133 2.88 7.28 8.09
C ALA A 133 2.99 6.26 9.25
N THR A 134 1.90 5.59 9.60
CA THR A 134 1.89 4.58 10.69
C THR A 134 2.18 3.16 10.22
N GLY A 135 2.07 2.90 8.92
CA GLY A 135 2.32 1.59 8.33
C GLY A 135 1.24 0.52 8.51
N PHE A 136 0.21 0.72 9.33
CA PHE A 136 -0.79 -0.33 9.63
C PHE A 136 -1.43 -0.94 8.38
N THR A 137 -1.83 -0.12 7.42
CA THR A 137 -2.46 -0.59 6.17
C THR A 137 -1.49 -1.42 5.34
N LEU A 138 -0.24 -0.99 5.22
CA LEU A 138 0.79 -1.72 4.49
C LEU A 138 1.17 -3.04 5.17
N ILE A 139 1.19 -3.10 6.51
CA ILE A 139 1.43 -4.37 7.23
C ILE A 139 0.31 -5.37 6.93
N ALA A 140 -0.97 -4.94 6.90
CA ALA A 140 -2.07 -5.81 6.52
C ALA A 140 -1.96 -6.29 5.06
N ALA A 141 -1.58 -5.41 4.13
CA ALA A 141 -1.32 -5.76 2.74
C ALA A 141 -0.18 -6.79 2.61
N ILE A 142 0.95 -6.57 3.28
CA ILE A 142 2.10 -7.48 3.25
C ILE A 142 1.74 -8.85 3.85
N LYS A 143 0.96 -8.89 4.94
CA LYS A 143 0.46 -10.14 5.52
C LYS A 143 -0.39 -10.92 4.51
N SER A 144 -1.29 -10.24 3.80
CA SER A 144 -2.09 -10.81 2.73
C SER A 144 -1.21 -11.36 1.60
N ILE A 145 -0.25 -10.59 1.11
CA ILE A 145 0.68 -10.99 0.04
C ILE A 145 1.48 -12.23 0.42
N LYS A 146 1.95 -12.32 1.67
CA LYS A 146 2.62 -13.54 2.19
C LYS A 146 1.70 -14.75 2.18
N ASN A 147 0.46 -14.59 2.66
CA ASN A 147 -0.52 -15.67 2.68
C ASN A 147 -0.93 -16.14 1.28
N LEU A 148 -0.90 -15.24 0.29
CA LEU A 148 -1.15 -15.54 -1.11
C LEU A 148 0.03 -16.22 -1.81
N GLY A 149 1.16 -16.42 -1.12
CA GLY A 149 2.29 -17.24 -1.59
C GLY A 149 3.33 -16.50 -2.42
N ALA A 150 3.51 -15.19 -2.22
CA ALA A 150 4.63 -14.46 -2.82
C ALA A 150 5.98 -15.08 -2.41
N SER A 151 6.93 -15.19 -3.35
CA SER A 151 8.26 -15.74 -3.09
C SER A 151 9.21 -14.71 -2.47
N LYS A 152 9.03 -13.44 -2.78
CA LYS A 152 9.82 -12.32 -2.27
C LYS A 152 8.95 -11.06 -2.23
N ILE A 153 9.12 -10.25 -1.20
CA ILE A 153 8.37 -8.99 -1.04
C ILE A 153 9.34 -7.82 -0.88
N ILE A 154 9.18 -6.83 -1.73
CA ILE A 154 9.92 -5.57 -1.71
C ILE A 154 8.91 -4.46 -1.45
N LEU A 155 9.18 -3.61 -0.47
CA LEU A 155 8.41 -2.41 -0.21
C LEU A 155 9.16 -1.21 -0.77
N ALA A 156 8.53 -0.42 -1.64
CA ALA A 156 9.14 0.75 -2.24
C ALA A 156 8.25 1.99 -2.03
N VAL A 157 8.78 2.97 -1.28
CA VAL A 157 8.06 4.20 -0.94
C VAL A 157 8.98 5.42 -1.03
N PRO A 158 8.47 6.58 -1.43
CA PRO A 158 9.27 7.80 -1.49
C PRO A 158 9.71 8.30 -0.11
N VAL A 159 8.86 8.19 0.91
CA VAL A 159 9.11 8.73 2.24
C VAL A 159 8.41 7.92 3.32
N GLY A 160 9.05 7.82 4.48
CA GLY A 160 8.49 7.23 5.68
C GLY A 160 9.32 7.54 6.93
N PRO A 161 8.73 7.51 8.14
CA PRO A 161 9.47 7.69 9.39
C PRO A 161 10.51 6.58 9.55
N LYS A 162 11.68 6.92 10.03
CA LYS A 162 12.80 5.99 10.16
C LYS A 162 12.49 4.77 11.02
N ASP A 163 11.81 4.96 12.14
CA ASP A 163 11.40 3.89 13.04
C ASP A 163 10.39 2.92 12.40
N ILE A 164 9.48 3.44 11.59
CA ILE A 164 8.53 2.63 10.84
C ILE A 164 9.23 1.87 9.70
N ILE A 165 10.15 2.52 8.98
CA ILE A 165 10.94 1.85 7.93
C ILE A 165 11.76 0.70 8.52
N GLU A 166 12.40 0.88 9.69
CA GLU A 166 13.13 -0.20 10.38
C GLU A 166 12.21 -1.38 10.77
N GLN A 167 10.95 -1.12 11.17
CA GLN A 167 9.99 -2.19 11.41
C GLN A 167 9.71 -3.00 10.13
N PHE A 168 9.55 -2.32 8.97
CA PHE A 168 9.32 -2.99 7.70
C PHE A 168 10.49 -3.86 7.24
N LYS A 169 11.74 -3.49 7.54
CA LYS A 169 12.93 -4.32 7.25
C LYS A 169 12.90 -5.69 7.93
N ASN A 170 12.11 -5.85 9.00
CA ASN A 170 11.92 -7.13 9.68
C ASN A 170 10.76 -7.97 9.12
N ILE A 171 9.93 -7.40 8.24
CA ILE A 171 8.72 -8.08 7.75
C ILE A 171 8.68 -8.26 6.24
N VAL A 172 9.56 -7.61 5.49
CA VAL A 172 9.75 -7.81 4.05
C VAL A 172 11.20 -8.14 3.73
N ASP A 173 11.47 -8.66 2.53
CA ASP A 173 12.83 -9.04 2.11
C ASP A 173 13.70 -7.83 1.81
N GLU A 174 13.11 -6.74 1.34
CA GLU A 174 13.81 -5.49 1.07
C GLU A 174 12.90 -4.28 1.21
N VAL A 175 13.42 -3.19 1.76
CA VAL A 175 12.76 -1.88 1.80
C VAL A 175 13.58 -0.88 1.01
N ILE A 176 12.91 -0.20 0.08
CA ILE A 176 13.43 0.95 -0.66
C ILE A 176 12.65 2.17 -0.20
N CYS A 177 13.28 3.01 0.62
CA CYS A 177 12.75 4.31 1.01
C CYS A 177 13.72 5.40 0.55
N ILE A 178 13.25 6.37 -0.23
CA ILE A 178 14.12 7.42 -0.79
C ILE A 178 14.53 8.43 0.28
N TYR A 179 13.60 8.72 1.20
CA TYR A 179 13.84 9.69 2.25
C TYR A 179 13.24 9.25 3.58
N GLU A 180 14.09 9.15 4.59
CA GLU A 180 13.74 8.76 5.95
C GLU A 180 14.00 9.95 6.88
N PRO A 181 13.06 10.90 7.06
CA PRO A 181 13.26 12.06 7.93
C PRO A 181 13.29 11.68 9.41
N ASP A 182 14.15 12.36 10.18
CA ASP A 182 14.22 12.21 11.64
C ASP A 182 12.98 12.84 12.33
N ASP A 183 12.43 13.91 11.75
CA ASP A 183 11.23 14.60 12.23
C ASP A 183 10.11 14.48 11.19
N PHE A 184 9.33 13.40 11.32
CA PHE A 184 8.26 13.10 10.39
C PHE A 184 6.92 13.64 10.91
N HIS A 185 6.23 14.46 10.09
CA HIS A 185 4.90 14.96 10.42
C HIS A 185 3.78 14.25 9.63
N ALA A 186 3.86 14.28 8.31
CA ALA A 186 2.89 13.67 7.42
C ALA A 186 3.51 13.47 6.04
N VAL A 187 3.06 12.45 5.28
CA VAL A 187 3.56 12.16 3.93
C VAL A 187 3.52 13.40 3.04
N GLY A 188 2.41 14.14 3.04
CA GLY A 188 2.23 15.31 2.19
C GLY A 188 3.21 16.47 2.44
N ALA A 189 3.83 16.55 3.63
CA ALA A 189 4.82 17.57 3.94
C ALA A 189 6.12 17.43 3.12
N TYR A 190 6.32 16.29 2.48
CA TYR A 190 7.51 16.00 1.67
C TYR A 190 7.25 16.12 0.17
N TYR A 191 6.09 16.65 -0.21
CA TYR A 191 5.70 16.94 -1.59
C TYR A 191 5.36 18.43 -1.74
N LYS A 192 5.74 19.04 -2.86
CA LYS A 192 5.31 20.41 -3.20
C LYS A 192 3.84 20.42 -3.62
N ASP A 193 3.45 19.42 -4.40
CA ASP A 193 2.08 19.15 -4.77
C ASP A 193 1.71 17.74 -4.30
N PHE A 194 0.79 17.68 -3.32
CA PHE A 194 0.21 16.46 -2.77
C PHE A 194 -1.32 16.53 -2.83
N SER A 195 -1.83 17.11 -3.92
CA SER A 195 -3.27 17.18 -4.16
C SER A 195 -3.90 15.79 -4.11
N GLN A 196 -5.18 15.74 -3.73
CA GLN A 196 -5.90 14.48 -3.66
C GLN A 196 -6.04 13.89 -5.05
N VAL A 197 -5.59 12.64 -5.22
CA VAL A 197 -5.80 11.89 -6.46
C VAL A 197 -7.26 11.44 -6.53
N GLU A 198 -7.95 11.84 -7.59
CA GLU A 198 -9.34 11.47 -7.83
C GLU A 198 -9.45 10.09 -8.52
N ASP A 199 -10.58 9.41 -8.35
CA ASP A 199 -10.81 8.12 -9.01
C ASP A 199 -10.68 8.20 -10.53
N LYS A 200 -11.06 9.33 -11.14
CA LYS A 200 -10.91 9.58 -12.58
C LYS A 200 -9.46 9.54 -13.03
N GLU A 201 -8.55 10.11 -12.23
CA GLU A 201 -7.11 10.11 -12.51
C GLU A 201 -6.55 8.69 -12.40
N VAL A 202 -6.95 7.95 -11.36
CA VAL A 202 -6.60 6.53 -11.22
C VAL A 202 -7.04 5.75 -12.46
N PHE A 203 -8.30 5.89 -12.91
CA PHE A 203 -8.79 5.21 -14.11
C PHE A 203 -8.00 5.57 -15.37
N THR A 204 -7.61 6.83 -15.52
CA THR A 204 -6.78 7.26 -16.64
C THR A 204 -5.44 6.52 -16.65
N LEU A 205 -4.74 6.52 -15.51
CA LEU A 205 -3.44 5.82 -15.37
C LEU A 205 -3.57 4.31 -15.58
N LEU A 206 -4.60 3.68 -15.01
CA LEU A 206 -4.84 2.24 -15.18
C LEU A 206 -5.13 1.88 -16.64
N ASN A 207 -5.86 2.71 -17.37
CA ASN A 207 -6.14 2.48 -18.80
C ASN A 207 -4.88 2.64 -19.64
N GLU A 208 -4.04 3.63 -19.36
CA GLU A 208 -2.74 3.79 -20.01
C GLU A 208 -1.77 2.63 -19.72
N LEU A 209 -1.86 2.00 -18.55
CA LEU A 209 -1.06 0.83 -18.19
C LEU A 209 -1.54 -0.45 -18.89
N ARG A 210 -2.82 -0.53 -19.26
CA ARG A 210 -3.39 -1.68 -19.97
C ARG A 210 -3.07 -1.67 -21.48
N GLY A 211 -2.72 -0.52 -22.06
CA GLY A 211 -2.31 -0.33 -23.46
C GLY A 211 -3.48 0.10 -24.29
#